data_cd967a872d6384ec734e6a37e7a58fc6
#
_entry.id   cd967a872d6384ec734e6a37e7a58fc6
#
_cell.length_a   1.000
_cell.length_b   1.000
_cell.length_c   1.000
_cell.angle_alpha   90.00
_cell.angle_beta   90.00
_cell.angle_gamma   90.00
#
_symmetry.space_group_name_H-M   'P 1'
#
loop_
_entity.id
_entity.type
_entity.pdbx_description
1 polymer ?
#
loop_
_entity_poly.entity_id
_entity_poly.type
_entity_poly.pdbx_seq_one_letter_code
_entity_poly.pdbx_strand_id
1 'polypeptide(L)'
;MTFRSGLAALFTAASLIAAPATADTYPERAVEFIVPWSPGGGSDTLMRLVANNVQPFLGVEMPVINMPGVGGTVGLREASRRAADGYTISQVHEGLLVATETGITDLAWDDFDPIALMTASPQYLVAGKSDNYSNFEEFVTYAKAHPGEISMGVTLAGVPHLHAAMIEQAFGLEFKYVGYEGTGERRPSKSWVRILS
;
A
#
# COMPACT_ATOMS: atom_id res chain seq x y z
N MET A 1 76.23 -25.91 -43.96
CA MET A 1 75.85 -26.36 -42.60
C MET A 1 74.79 -25.44 -42.10
N THR A 2 73.53 -25.86 -42.21
CA THR A 2 72.37 -25.07 -41.83
C THR A 2 71.63 -25.76 -40.68
N PHE A 3 71.69 -25.17 -39.50
CA PHE A 3 70.86 -25.58 -38.29
C PHE A 3 69.47 -24.96 -38.40
N ARG A 4 68.48 -25.77 -38.57
CA ARG A 4 67.06 -25.39 -38.44
C ARG A 4 66.61 -25.77 -37.02
N SER A 5 66.43 -24.78 -36.18
CA SER A 5 65.84 -24.94 -34.86
C SER A 5 64.32 -24.82 -34.96
N GLY A 6 63.61 -25.92 -34.77
CA GLY A 6 62.17 -25.94 -34.69
C GLY A 6 61.69 -25.46 -33.30
N LEU A 7 60.90 -24.39 -33.27
CA LEU A 7 60.23 -23.87 -32.06
C LEU A 7 58.87 -24.57 -31.97
N ALA A 8 58.74 -25.53 -31.04
CA ALA A 8 57.49 -26.19 -30.72
C ALA A 8 56.66 -25.27 -29.81
N ALA A 9 55.60 -24.68 -30.31
CA ALA A 9 54.65 -23.92 -29.51
C ALA A 9 53.72 -24.90 -28.77
N LEU A 10 53.89 -24.99 -27.45
CA LEU A 10 52.91 -25.63 -26.55
C LEU A 10 51.67 -24.75 -26.42
N PHE A 11 50.60 -25.11 -27.10
CA PHE A 11 49.27 -24.55 -26.81
C PHE A 11 48.67 -25.27 -25.60
N THR A 12 48.74 -24.64 -24.44
CA THR A 12 48.02 -25.10 -23.25
C THR A 12 46.59 -24.62 -23.37
N ALA A 13 45.70 -25.52 -23.76
CA ALA A 13 44.26 -25.27 -23.75
C ALA A 13 43.79 -25.23 -22.27
N ALA A 14 43.66 -24.05 -21.71
CA ALA A 14 42.94 -23.84 -20.42
C ALA A 14 41.46 -24.09 -20.67
N SER A 15 40.97 -25.29 -20.38
CA SER A 15 39.54 -25.59 -20.34
C SER A 15 38.93 -24.79 -19.17
N LEU A 16 38.25 -23.67 -19.47
CA LEU A 16 37.37 -23.02 -18.50
C LEU A 16 36.22 -23.99 -18.18
N ILE A 17 36.31 -24.65 -17.04
CA ILE A 17 35.19 -25.38 -16.47
C ILE A 17 34.20 -24.30 -16.04
N ALA A 18 33.21 -23.96 -16.87
CA ALA A 18 32.06 -23.18 -16.46
C ALA A 18 31.32 -24.03 -15.44
N ALA A 19 31.47 -23.66 -14.14
CA ALA A 19 30.59 -24.20 -13.10
C ALA A 19 29.13 -23.90 -13.52
N PRO A 20 28.22 -24.86 -13.44
CA PRO A 20 26.80 -24.56 -13.67
C PRO A 20 26.40 -23.48 -12.65
N ALA A 21 25.96 -22.32 -13.14
CA ALA A 21 25.28 -21.35 -12.32
C ALA A 21 23.99 -22.05 -11.87
N THR A 22 23.96 -22.52 -10.64
CA THR A 22 22.70 -22.87 -9.99
C THR A 22 21.92 -21.58 -9.90
N ALA A 23 20.90 -21.42 -10.71
CA ALA A 23 19.92 -20.37 -10.49
C ALA A 23 19.34 -20.63 -9.10
N ASP A 24 19.55 -19.68 -8.17
CA ASP A 24 18.93 -19.74 -6.85
C ASP A 24 17.44 -19.91 -7.07
N THR A 25 16.87 -20.94 -6.45
CA THR A 25 15.44 -21.24 -6.58
C THR A 25 14.66 -20.23 -5.72
N TYR A 26 14.21 -19.14 -6.36
CA TYR A 26 13.34 -18.17 -5.69
C TYR A 26 11.90 -18.74 -5.60
N PRO A 27 11.22 -18.61 -4.44
CA PRO A 27 11.73 -18.15 -3.15
C PRO A 27 12.29 -19.31 -2.29
N GLU A 28 13.40 -19.08 -1.57
CA GLU A 28 13.99 -20.04 -0.62
C GLU A 28 13.65 -19.75 0.85
N ARG A 29 13.09 -18.57 1.13
CA ARG A 29 12.71 -18.09 2.47
C ARG A 29 11.39 -17.34 2.41
N ALA A 30 10.82 -17.03 3.57
CA ALA A 30 9.58 -16.28 3.69
C ALA A 30 9.62 -14.98 2.90
N VAL A 31 8.52 -14.65 2.21
CA VAL A 31 8.30 -13.38 1.53
C VAL A 31 7.46 -12.48 2.45
N GLU A 32 8.03 -11.41 2.97
CA GLU A 32 7.34 -10.51 3.88
C GLU A 32 6.38 -9.59 3.11
N PHE A 33 5.13 -9.50 3.59
CA PHE A 33 4.12 -8.64 2.99
C PHE A 33 3.81 -7.46 3.92
N ILE A 34 4.37 -6.28 3.61
CA ILE A 34 4.12 -5.05 4.38
C ILE A 34 2.76 -4.48 3.99
N VAL A 35 1.90 -4.32 4.99
CA VAL A 35 0.60 -3.64 4.88
C VAL A 35 0.68 -2.33 5.67
N PRO A 36 0.66 -1.16 5.00
CA PRO A 36 0.90 0.13 5.63
C PRO A 36 -0.32 0.69 6.38
N TRP A 37 -1.16 -0.20 6.93
CA TRP A 37 -2.41 0.13 7.63
C TRP A 37 -2.57 -0.68 8.91
N SER A 38 -3.42 -0.16 9.81
CA SER A 38 -3.71 -0.81 11.08
C SER A 38 -4.36 -2.19 10.89
N PRO A 39 -4.03 -3.17 11.76
CA PRO A 39 -4.63 -4.49 11.74
C PRO A 39 -6.16 -4.44 11.86
N GLY A 40 -6.84 -5.40 11.22
CA GLY A 40 -8.30 -5.56 11.26
C GLY A 40 -9.07 -4.57 10.39
N GLY A 41 -8.39 -3.71 9.63
CA GLY A 41 -8.98 -2.89 8.57
C GLY A 41 -9.23 -3.69 7.29
N GLY A 42 -9.90 -3.04 6.32
CA GLY A 42 -10.18 -3.65 5.02
C GLY A 42 -8.92 -4.11 4.30
N SER A 43 -7.90 -3.25 4.22
CA SER A 43 -6.61 -3.57 3.62
C SER A 43 -5.93 -4.76 4.30
N ASP A 44 -5.87 -4.77 5.63
CA ASP A 44 -5.24 -5.88 6.37
C ASP A 44 -5.96 -7.21 6.13
N THR A 45 -7.30 -7.21 6.27
CA THR A 45 -8.11 -8.41 6.05
C THR A 45 -7.92 -8.97 4.64
N LEU A 46 -7.93 -8.10 3.65
CA LEU A 46 -7.80 -8.48 2.26
C LEU A 46 -6.40 -8.98 1.93
N MET A 47 -5.35 -8.31 2.39
CA MET A 47 -3.97 -8.72 2.12
C MET A 47 -3.62 -10.03 2.86
N ARG A 48 -4.19 -10.30 4.04
CA ARG A 48 -4.09 -11.61 4.68
C ARG A 48 -4.77 -12.70 3.87
N LEU A 49 -5.94 -12.41 3.29
CA LEU A 49 -6.61 -13.35 2.39
C LEU A 49 -5.73 -13.66 1.16
N VAL A 50 -5.12 -12.62 0.56
CA VAL A 50 -4.19 -12.79 -0.56
C VAL A 50 -2.98 -13.62 -0.13
N ALA A 51 -2.30 -13.27 0.95
CA ALA A 51 -1.13 -13.99 1.45
C ALA A 51 -1.44 -15.47 1.68
N ASN A 52 -2.55 -15.77 2.35
CA ASN A 52 -2.97 -17.16 2.63
C ASN A 52 -3.24 -17.97 1.36
N ASN A 53 -3.74 -17.33 0.29
CA ASN A 53 -4.02 -18.03 -0.98
C ASN A 53 -2.78 -18.12 -1.90
N VAL A 54 -1.82 -17.21 -1.79
CA VAL A 54 -0.58 -17.21 -2.59
C VAL A 54 0.49 -18.12 -2.00
N GLN A 55 0.57 -18.18 -0.67
CA GLN A 55 1.57 -18.98 0.06
C GLN A 55 1.71 -20.43 -0.43
N PRO A 56 0.63 -21.20 -0.69
CA PRO A 56 0.74 -22.57 -1.20
C PRO A 56 1.42 -22.68 -2.57
N PHE A 57 1.35 -21.63 -3.39
CA PHE A 57 1.99 -21.58 -4.71
C PHE A 57 3.45 -21.15 -4.62
N LEU A 58 3.79 -20.31 -3.64
CA LEU A 58 5.18 -19.89 -3.40
C LEU A 58 6.00 -21.01 -2.74
N GLY A 59 5.36 -21.90 -1.99
CA GLY A 59 6.05 -22.97 -1.23
C GLY A 59 6.79 -22.48 0.01
N VAL A 60 6.67 -21.18 0.35
CA VAL A 60 7.25 -20.56 1.54
C VAL A 60 6.20 -19.74 2.27
N GLU A 61 6.47 -19.36 3.51
CA GLU A 61 5.57 -18.49 4.27
C GLU A 61 5.51 -17.07 3.73
N MET A 62 4.35 -16.41 3.90
CA MET A 62 4.10 -15.03 3.50
C MET A 62 3.48 -14.24 4.67
N PRO A 63 4.29 -13.89 5.70
CA PRO A 63 3.80 -13.16 6.85
C PRO A 63 3.36 -11.75 6.48
N VAL A 64 2.18 -11.34 6.96
CA VAL A 64 1.65 -9.98 6.82
C VAL A 64 2.10 -9.15 8.00
N ILE A 65 2.81 -8.05 7.71
CA ILE A 65 3.40 -7.13 8.68
C ILE A 65 2.69 -5.78 8.57
N ASN A 66 1.94 -5.39 9.60
CA ASN A 66 1.28 -4.10 9.63
C ASN A 66 2.24 -3.00 10.09
N MET A 67 2.36 -1.95 9.29
CA MET A 67 3.19 -0.76 9.58
C MET A 67 2.39 0.51 9.30
N PRO A 68 1.39 0.86 10.14
CA PRO A 68 0.58 2.05 9.96
C PRO A 68 1.35 3.32 10.30
N GLY A 69 0.83 4.45 9.86
CA GLY A 69 1.31 5.79 10.23
C GLY A 69 1.42 6.73 9.05
N VAL A 70 1.05 7.98 9.31
CA VAL A 70 1.12 9.10 8.36
C VAL A 70 0.53 8.75 6.99
N GLY A 71 -0.73 8.26 6.99
CA GLY A 71 -1.42 7.89 5.74
C GLY A 71 -0.79 6.71 4.99
N GLY A 72 -0.07 5.82 5.69
CA GLY A 72 0.60 4.64 5.12
C GLY A 72 2.06 4.87 4.71
N THR A 73 2.56 6.11 4.73
CA THR A 73 3.91 6.42 4.26
C THR A 73 5.01 5.79 5.12
N VAL A 74 4.74 5.48 6.39
CA VAL A 74 5.70 4.80 7.28
C VAL A 74 6.03 3.40 6.75
N GLY A 75 5.01 2.59 6.48
CA GLY A 75 5.19 1.24 5.93
C GLY A 75 5.77 1.24 4.52
N LEU A 76 5.32 2.16 3.66
CA LEU A 76 5.85 2.30 2.30
C LEU A 76 7.32 2.72 2.30
N ARG A 77 7.73 3.61 3.19
CA ARG A 77 9.14 4.01 3.34
C ARG A 77 10.00 2.86 3.85
N GLU A 78 9.48 2.05 4.75
CA GLU A 78 10.19 0.82 5.16
C GLU A 78 10.32 -0.14 3.99
N ALA A 79 9.26 -0.38 3.21
CA ALA A 79 9.31 -1.25 2.04
C ALA A 79 10.34 -0.76 1.00
N SER A 80 10.37 0.54 0.69
CA SER A 80 11.30 1.12 -0.29
C SER A 80 12.78 1.06 0.12
N ARG A 81 13.07 0.88 1.42
CA ARG A 81 14.44 0.73 1.94
C ARG A 81 14.94 -0.70 1.97
N ARG A 82 14.03 -1.68 1.82
CA ARG A 82 14.39 -3.09 1.80
C ARG A 82 15.09 -3.45 0.50
N ALA A 83 15.83 -4.56 0.49
CA ALA A 83 16.47 -5.05 -0.72
C ALA A 83 15.41 -5.36 -1.79
N ALA A 84 15.68 -4.96 -3.04
CA ALA A 84 14.83 -5.25 -4.18
C ALA A 84 15.12 -6.67 -4.72
N ASP A 85 15.00 -7.67 -3.85
CA ASP A 85 15.29 -9.08 -4.11
C ASP A 85 14.04 -9.96 -4.19
N GLY A 86 12.86 -9.34 -4.14
CA GLY A 86 11.58 -10.02 -4.18
C GLY A 86 11.09 -10.58 -2.84
N TYR A 87 11.88 -10.50 -1.78
CA TYR A 87 11.51 -11.05 -0.46
C TYR A 87 10.74 -10.05 0.42
N THR A 88 10.58 -8.82 -0.04
CA THR A 88 9.69 -7.85 0.59
C THR A 88 8.74 -7.30 -0.47
N ILE A 89 7.46 -7.47 -0.25
CA ILE A 89 6.42 -6.85 -1.07
C ILE A 89 5.55 -5.94 -0.20
N SER A 90 4.90 -4.96 -0.81
CA SER A 90 4.04 -4.03 -0.08
C SER A 90 2.74 -3.78 -0.83
N GLN A 91 1.68 -3.52 -0.06
CA GLN A 91 0.47 -2.94 -0.62
C GLN A 91 0.70 -1.46 -0.85
N VAL A 92 0.55 -1.03 -2.10
CA VAL A 92 0.52 0.38 -2.48
C VAL A 92 -0.85 0.70 -3.05
N HIS A 93 -1.40 1.88 -2.77
CA HIS A 93 -2.64 2.35 -3.36
C HIS A 93 -2.56 3.86 -3.63
N GLU A 94 -3.62 4.40 -4.22
CA GLU A 94 -3.72 5.81 -4.64
C GLU A 94 -3.44 6.84 -3.54
N GLY A 95 -3.49 6.43 -2.27
CA GLY A 95 -3.10 7.27 -1.13
C GLY A 95 -1.65 7.75 -1.20
N LEU A 96 -0.76 6.99 -1.84
CA LEU A 96 0.60 7.44 -2.09
C LEU A 96 0.63 8.71 -2.95
N LEU A 97 -0.18 8.77 -4.03
CA LEU A 97 -0.29 9.98 -4.86
C LEU A 97 -0.72 11.20 -4.04
N VAL A 98 -1.74 11.02 -3.20
CA VAL A 98 -2.23 12.11 -2.33
C VAL A 98 -1.14 12.58 -1.38
N ALA A 99 -0.41 11.65 -0.75
CA ALA A 99 0.66 11.98 0.18
C ALA A 99 1.84 12.68 -0.51
N THR A 100 2.18 12.29 -1.73
CA THR A 100 3.25 12.91 -2.54
C THR A 100 2.84 14.31 -2.98
N GLU A 101 1.66 14.48 -3.58
CA GLU A 101 1.15 15.77 -4.05
C GLU A 101 0.91 16.79 -2.92
N THR A 102 0.61 16.30 -1.71
CA THR A 102 0.48 17.16 -0.53
C THR A 102 1.78 17.42 0.21
N GLY A 103 2.91 16.88 -0.28
CA GLY A 103 4.25 17.09 0.31
C GLY A 103 4.48 16.35 1.64
N ILE A 104 3.66 15.36 1.96
CA ILE A 104 3.82 14.56 3.19
C ILE A 104 4.95 13.55 3.04
N THR A 105 5.19 13.07 1.84
CA THR A 105 6.28 12.16 1.51
C THR A 105 6.94 12.56 0.20
N ASP A 106 8.20 12.17 0.06
CA ASP A 106 8.98 12.22 -1.18
C ASP A 106 8.94 10.92 -1.97
N LEU A 107 8.26 9.88 -1.44
CA LEU A 107 8.06 8.63 -2.16
C LEU A 107 7.16 8.84 -3.39
N ALA A 108 7.52 8.17 -4.49
CA ALA A 108 6.75 8.15 -5.73
C ALA A 108 6.35 6.72 -6.12
N TRP A 109 5.48 6.59 -7.10
CA TRP A 109 5.13 5.27 -7.66
C TRP A 109 6.33 4.55 -8.26
N ASP A 110 7.26 5.30 -8.84
CA ASP A 110 8.48 4.77 -9.48
C ASP A 110 9.51 4.22 -8.48
N ASP A 111 9.28 4.41 -7.18
CA ASP A 111 10.07 3.77 -6.13
C ASP A 111 9.66 2.29 -5.91
N PHE A 112 8.63 1.82 -6.63
CA PHE A 112 8.08 0.47 -6.48
C PHE A 112 7.86 -0.18 -7.85
N ASP A 113 8.22 -1.45 -7.96
CA ASP A 113 7.91 -2.28 -9.12
C ASP A 113 6.52 -2.91 -8.96
N PRO A 114 5.50 -2.56 -9.77
CA PRO A 114 4.15 -3.09 -9.63
C PRO A 114 4.09 -4.57 -10.05
N ILE A 115 3.58 -5.42 -9.16
CA ILE A 115 3.42 -6.85 -9.42
C ILE A 115 2.02 -7.13 -10.01
N ALA A 116 0.97 -6.63 -9.34
CA ALA A 116 -0.41 -6.86 -9.76
C ALA A 116 -1.37 -5.84 -9.16
N LEU A 117 -2.45 -5.55 -9.88
CA LEU A 117 -3.62 -4.87 -9.30
C LEU A 117 -4.44 -5.90 -8.51
N MET A 118 -4.40 -5.80 -7.19
CA MET A 118 -5.03 -6.79 -6.31
C MET A 118 -6.53 -6.57 -6.15
N THR A 119 -6.95 -5.31 -6.07
CA THR A 119 -8.33 -4.95 -5.80
C THR A 119 -8.68 -3.59 -6.39
N ALA A 120 -9.96 -3.44 -6.74
CA ALA A 120 -10.59 -2.15 -6.99
C ALA A 120 -11.87 -2.11 -6.16
N SER A 121 -12.02 -1.10 -5.31
CA SER A 121 -13.16 -0.99 -4.40
C SER A 121 -13.78 0.40 -4.48
N PRO A 122 -15.12 0.50 -4.57
CA PRO A 122 -15.78 1.79 -4.47
C PRO A 122 -15.66 2.34 -3.05
N GLN A 123 -15.65 3.65 -2.93
CA GLN A 123 -15.73 4.31 -1.64
C GLN A 123 -17.17 4.70 -1.31
N TYR A 124 -17.53 4.61 -0.05
CA TYR A 124 -18.86 4.92 0.44
C TYR A 124 -18.80 6.00 1.52
N LEU A 125 -19.67 7.00 1.40
CA LEU A 125 -19.99 7.89 2.52
C LEU A 125 -20.98 7.16 3.43
N VAL A 126 -20.58 6.93 4.67
CA VAL A 126 -21.41 6.22 5.66
C VAL A 126 -21.63 7.10 6.87
N ALA A 127 -22.88 7.27 7.25
CA ALA A 127 -23.26 7.95 8.49
C ALA A 127 -23.79 6.96 9.52
N GLY A 128 -23.54 7.22 10.80
CA GLY A 128 -24.25 6.57 11.88
C GLY A 128 -25.74 6.90 11.83
N LYS A 129 -26.57 6.05 12.45
CA LYS A 129 -28.00 6.35 12.58
C LYS A 129 -28.18 7.70 13.29
N SER A 130 -28.88 8.62 12.66
CA SER A 130 -29.17 9.96 13.15
C SER A 130 -30.67 10.23 13.13
N ASP A 131 -31.15 11.04 14.07
CA ASP A 131 -32.54 11.54 14.05
C ASP A 131 -32.63 12.84 13.22
N ASN A 132 -31.52 13.38 12.75
CA ASN A 132 -31.46 14.66 12.04
C ASN A 132 -31.48 14.51 10.51
N TYR A 133 -31.16 13.31 10.00
CA TYR A 133 -31.15 13.02 8.56
C TYR A 133 -31.27 11.51 8.32
N SER A 134 -31.97 11.12 7.26
CA SER A 134 -32.22 9.75 6.85
C SER A 134 -31.72 9.43 5.44
N ASN A 135 -31.36 10.45 4.67
CA ASN A 135 -30.85 10.35 3.30
C ASN A 135 -29.77 11.42 3.05
N PHE A 136 -29.17 11.40 1.86
CA PHE A 136 -28.06 12.29 1.53
C PHE A 136 -28.49 13.77 1.42
N GLU A 137 -29.64 14.05 0.86
CA GLU A 137 -30.18 15.42 0.70
C GLU A 137 -30.45 16.07 2.07
N GLU A 138 -31.04 15.32 2.99
CA GLU A 138 -31.26 15.78 4.37
C GLU A 138 -29.93 15.95 5.11
N PHE A 139 -28.96 15.04 4.91
CA PHE A 139 -27.62 15.18 5.45
C PHE A 139 -26.95 16.48 4.97
N VAL A 140 -26.97 16.77 3.67
CA VAL A 140 -26.39 18.01 3.12
C VAL A 140 -27.09 19.25 3.70
N THR A 141 -28.42 19.22 3.82
CA THR A 141 -29.22 20.32 4.40
C THR A 141 -28.83 20.54 5.86
N TYR A 142 -28.76 19.47 6.64
CA TYR A 142 -28.34 19.53 8.03
C TYR A 142 -26.89 20.03 8.18
N ALA A 143 -25.96 19.51 7.39
CA ALA A 143 -24.56 19.89 7.42
C ALA A 143 -24.35 21.39 7.10
N LYS A 144 -25.10 21.95 6.15
CA LYS A 144 -25.08 23.39 5.83
C LYS A 144 -25.55 24.25 6.99
N ALA A 145 -26.52 23.78 7.75
CA ALA A 145 -27.05 24.50 8.91
C ALA A 145 -26.14 24.40 10.16
N HIS A 146 -25.18 23.45 10.15
CA HIS A 146 -24.32 23.14 11.30
C HIS A 146 -22.84 23.02 10.85
N PRO A 147 -22.22 24.11 10.32
CA PRO A 147 -20.86 24.09 9.81
C PRO A 147 -19.87 23.74 10.95
N GLY A 148 -18.94 22.81 10.66
CA GLY A 148 -17.93 22.35 11.60
C GLY A 148 -18.43 21.45 12.75
N GLU A 149 -19.74 21.15 12.84
CA GLU A 149 -20.27 20.30 13.90
C GLU A 149 -20.24 18.80 13.55
N ILE A 150 -20.27 18.45 12.26
CA ILE A 150 -20.26 17.07 11.83
C ILE A 150 -18.80 16.53 11.85
N SER A 151 -18.58 15.51 12.67
CA SER A 151 -17.30 14.83 12.70
C SER A 151 -17.17 13.85 11.53
N MET A 152 -16.16 14.08 10.69
CA MET A 152 -15.82 13.23 9.53
C MET A 152 -14.58 12.40 9.82
N GLY A 153 -14.75 11.08 9.93
CA GLY A 153 -13.65 10.13 10.14
C GLY A 153 -12.91 9.85 8.83
N VAL A 154 -11.64 10.20 8.77
CA VAL A 154 -10.80 10.05 7.57
C VAL A 154 -9.41 9.54 7.92
N THR A 155 -8.68 9.00 6.95
CA THR A 155 -7.22 8.95 7.02
C THR A 155 -6.69 10.29 6.54
N LEU A 156 -6.12 11.07 7.46
CA LEU A 156 -5.60 12.41 7.13
C LEU A 156 -4.56 12.31 6.02
N ALA A 157 -4.64 13.23 5.06
CA ALA A 157 -3.82 13.25 3.84
C ALA A 157 -3.90 11.98 2.97
N GLY A 158 -4.87 11.12 3.24
CA GLY A 158 -5.18 9.98 2.39
C GLY A 158 -6.41 10.23 1.51
N VAL A 159 -6.75 9.25 0.69
CA VAL A 159 -7.90 9.31 -0.25
C VAL A 159 -9.24 9.61 0.45
N PRO A 160 -9.56 9.04 1.62
CA PRO A 160 -10.77 9.41 2.34
C PRO A 160 -10.84 10.89 2.74
N HIS A 161 -9.70 11.52 3.04
CA HIS A 161 -9.65 12.96 3.32
C HIS A 161 -9.90 13.78 2.05
N LEU A 162 -9.27 13.40 0.93
CA LEU A 162 -9.49 14.05 -0.36
C LEU A 162 -10.96 14.00 -0.77
N HIS A 163 -11.61 12.83 -0.67
CA HIS A 163 -13.03 12.70 -1.01
C HIS A 163 -13.95 13.51 -0.08
N ALA A 164 -13.63 13.59 1.21
CA ALA A 164 -14.39 14.44 2.12
C ALA A 164 -14.26 15.92 1.74
N ALA A 165 -13.05 16.39 1.41
CA ALA A 165 -12.82 17.76 0.93
C ALA A 165 -13.53 18.05 -0.40
N MET A 166 -13.59 17.07 -1.32
CA MET A 166 -14.36 17.19 -2.55
C MET A 166 -15.87 17.34 -2.28
N ILE A 167 -16.41 16.63 -1.29
CA ILE A 167 -17.81 16.77 -0.86
C ILE A 167 -18.04 18.16 -0.24
N GLU A 168 -17.13 18.63 0.62
CA GLU A 168 -17.21 20.00 1.16
C GLU A 168 -17.26 21.04 0.05
N GLN A 169 -16.34 20.94 -0.90
CA GLN A 169 -16.27 21.87 -2.02
C GLN A 169 -17.53 21.82 -2.91
N ALA A 170 -18.02 20.61 -3.23
CA ALA A 170 -19.15 20.43 -4.12
C ALA A 170 -20.47 20.94 -3.53
N PHE A 171 -20.65 20.81 -2.22
CA PHE A 171 -21.89 21.14 -1.54
C PHE A 171 -21.81 22.35 -0.61
N GLY A 172 -20.65 23.00 -0.48
CA GLY A 172 -20.45 24.14 0.44
C GLY A 172 -20.63 23.73 1.89
N LEU A 173 -19.97 22.63 2.31
CA LEU A 173 -20.02 22.09 3.67
C LEU A 173 -18.73 22.38 4.41
N GLU A 174 -18.77 22.21 5.74
CA GLU A 174 -17.61 22.29 6.61
C GLU A 174 -17.67 21.14 7.62
N PHE A 175 -16.64 20.25 7.62
CA PHE A 175 -16.56 19.10 8.51
C PHE A 175 -15.47 19.27 9.56
N LYS A 176 -15.66 18.64 10.70
CA LYS A 176 -14.62 18.44 11.71
C LYS A 176 -13.90 17.12 11.45
N TYR A 177 -12.71 17.18 10.88
CA TYR A 177 -11.95 15.97 10.57
C TYR A 177 -11.39 15.27 11.81
N VAL A 178 -11.52 13.93 11.83
CA VAL A 178 -10.95 13.06 12.86
C VAL A 178 -10.09 12.00 12.15
N GLY A 179 -8.79 12.01 12.47
CA GLY A 179 -7.80 11.15 11.82
C GLY A 179 -7.78 9.72 12.34
N TYR A 180 -7.62 8.76 11.44
CA TYR A 180 -7.45 7.32 11.71
C TYR A 180 -6.47 6.71 10.71
N GLU A 181 -5.68 5.72 11.14
CA GLU A 181 -4.69 5.04 10.29
C GLU A 181 -5.25 3.80 9.57
N GLY A 182 -6.55 3.63 9.54
CA GLY A 182 -7.21 2.54 8.82
C GLY A 182 -8.72 2.51 9.03
N THR A 183 -9.42 1.70 8.25
CA THR A 183 -10.88 1.58 8.34
C THR A 183 -11.35 0.84 9.58
N GLY A 184 -10.55 -0.08 10.12
CA GLY A 184 -10.89 -0.88 11.30
C GLY A 184 -11.03 -0.06 12.59
N GLU A 185 -10.27 1.02 12.72
CA GLU A 185 -10.28 1.90 13.90
C GLU A 185 -11.44 2.89 13.88
N ARG A 186 -12.01 3.16 12.71
CA ARG A 186 -13.10 4.10 12.52
C ARG A 186 -14.43 3.54 13.02
N ARG A 187 -14.58 3.34 14.32
CA ARG A 187 -15.83 2.83 14.93
C ARG A 187 -16.93 3.90 14.87
N PRO A 188 -18.17 3.54 14.51
CA PRO A 188 -19.26 4.48 14.50
C PRO A 188 -19.61 4.90 15.94
N SER A 189 -19.59 6.19 16.22
CA SER A 189 -20.40 6.79 17.29
C SER A 189 -21.67 7.36 16.67
N LYS A 190 -22.70 7.64 17.47
CA LYS A 190 -24.02 8.09 16.99
C LYS A 190 -24.01 9.38 16.13
N SER A 191 -22.88 10.10 16.07
CA SER A 191 -22.76 11.41 15.42
C SER A 191 -21.64 11.47 14.37
N TRP A 192 -21.18 10.33 13.84
CA TRP A 192 -20.03 10.30 12.93
C TRP A 192 -20.42 9.93 11.51
N VAL A 193 -19.83 10.66 10.58
CA VAL A 193 -19.80 10.33 9.17
C VAL A 193 -18.39 9.84 8.81
N ARG A 194 -18.24 8.91 7.88
CA ARG A 194 -16.95 8.39 7.43
C ARG A 194 -16.98 7.98 5.97
N ILE A 195 -15.83 7.98 5.36
CA ILE A 195 -15.64 7.37 4.04
C ILE A 195 -14.98 6.01 4.24
N LEU A 196 -15.60 4.99 3.65
CA LEU A 196 -15.13 3.60 3.65
C LEU A 196 -14.68 3.24 2.24
N SER A 197 -13.55 2.56 2.17
CA SER A 197 -13.04 1.89 0.96
C SER A 197 -13.01 0.40 1.16
#